data_104eb184fab6964c3de7164677181d63
#
_entry.id   104eb184fab6964c3de7164677181d63
#
_cell.length_a   1.000
_cell.length_b   1.000
_cell.length_c   1.000
_cell.angle_alpha   90.00
_cell.angle_beta   90.00
_cell.angle_gamma   90.00
#
_symmetry.space_group_name_H-M   'P 1'
#
loop_
_entity.id
_entity.type
_entity.pdbx_description
1 polymer ?
#
loop_
_entity_poly.entity_id
_entity_poly.type
_entity_poly.pdbx_seq_one_letter_code
_entity_poly.pdbx_strand_id
1 'polypeptide(L)'
;MNEYSMMTQELQDLAALSMEHGQIPSGLYDQYHVLRGLRDVNGKGVLAGLTDISTITSSKEVDGKMVPCDGELRYRGYDIHDLVDGFVAEQRFGYEEVAYLLIFGRLPQKQELQEFQNL
;
A
#
# COMPACT_ATOMS: atom_id res chain seq x y z
N MET A 1 14.00 5.34 31.47
CA MET A 1 13.37 4.79 30.26
C MET A 1 12.85 5.99 29.49
N ASN A 2 13.15 6.09 28.21
CA ASN A 2 12.74 7.25 27.40
C ASN A 2 11.21 7.23 27.25
N GLU A 3 10.53 8.36 27.43
CA GLU A 3 9.08 8.52 27.29
C GLU A 3 8.56 7.99 25.94
N TYR A 4 9.32 8.22 24.88
CA TYR A 4 9.02 7.74 23.51
C TYR A 4 9.19 6.21 23.30
N SER A 5 9.66 5.49 24.31
CA SER A 5 9.82 4.03 24.24
C SER A 5 8.71 3.29 25.01
N MET A 6 7.73 4.00 25.55
CA MET A 6 6.62 3.39 26.29
C MET A 6 5.57 2.88 25.31
N MET A 7 5.23 1.60 25.43
CA MET A 7 4.15 0.98 24.66
C MET A 7 2.81 1.34 25.29
N THR A 8 2.10 2.31 24.70
CA THR A 8 0.75 2.69 25.10
C THR A 8 -0.28 1.70 24.54
N GLN A 9 -1.52 1.73 25.07
CA GLN A 9 -2.61 0.91 24.52
C GLN A 9 -2.90 1.28 23.07
N GLU A 10 -2.89 2.57 22.73
CA GLU A 10 -3.07 3.06 21.36
C GLU A 10 -2.03 2.49 20.40
N LEU A 11 -0.75 2.46 20.78
CA LEU A 11 0.31 1.87 19.97
C LEU A 11 0.13 0.35 19.80
N GLN A 12 -0.38 -0.34 20.82
CA GLN A 12 -0.69 -1.76 20.72
C GLN A 12 -1.84 -2.02 19.74
N ASP A 13 -2.89 -1.21 19.81
CA ASP A 13 -4.06 -1.32 18.92
C ASP A 13 -3.67 -1.02 17.47
N LEU A 14 -2.85 0.00 17.23
CA LEU A 14 -2.31 0.32 15.91
C LEU A 14 -1.38 -0.78 15.37
N ALA A 15 -0.55 -1.37 16.22
CA ALA A 15 0.30 -2.50 15.85
C ALA A 15 -0.54 -3.73 15.46
N ALA A 16 -1.60 -4.03 16.20
CA ALA A 16 -2.52 -5.13 15.89
C ALA A 16 -3.21 -4.89 14.53
N LEU A 17 -3.69 -3.69 14.27
CA LEU A 17 -4.29 -3.31 12.99
C LEU A 17 -3.30 -3.45 11.82
N SER A 18 -2.07 -3.01 11.99
CA SER A 18 -1.01 -3.16 10.99
C SER A 18 -0.68 -4.63 10.72
N MET A 19 -0.64 -5.47 11.74
CA MET A 19 -0.42 -6.91 11.59
C MET A 19 -1.57 -7.60 10.86
N GLU A 20 -2.82 -7.22 11.12
CA GLU A 20 -3.99 -7.78 10.45
C GLU A 20 -3.96 -7.50 8.93
N HIS A 21 -3.65 -6.26 8.55
CA HIS A 21 -3.62 -5.83 7.15
C HIS A 21 -2.25 -6.01 6.45
N GLY A 22 -1.22 -6.44 7.17
CA GLY A 22 0.12 -6.69 6.64
C GLY A 22 0.37 -8.12 6.18
N GLN A 23 -0.64 -9.02 6.22
CA GLN A 23 -0.51 -10.42 5.86
C GLN A 23 -0.79 -10.63 4.37
N ILE A 24 0.16 -11.26 3.67
CA ILE A 24 -0.04 -11.74 2.30
C ILE A 24 -0.26 -13.26 2.37
N PRO A 25 -1.45 -13.78 1.97
CA PRO A 25 -1.71 -15.21 1.95
C PRO A 25 -0.68 -15.96 1.10
N SER A 26 -0.08 -17.01 1.66
CA SER A 26 0.99 -17.78 0.99
C SER A 26 0.58 -18.37 -0.35
N GLY A 27 -0.68 -18.75 -0.51
CA GLY A 27 -1.23 -19.26 -1.77
C GLY A 27 -1.15 -18.29 -2.95
N LEU A 28 -1.03 -16.97 -2.69
CA LEU A 28 -0.86 -15.98 -3.75
C LEU A 28 0.50 -16.11 -4.45
N TYR A 29 1.53 -16.59 -3.75
CA TYR A 29 2.85 -16.81 -4.35
C TYR A 29 2.78 -17.89 -5.44
N ASP A 30 2.02 -18.96 -5.21
CA ASP A 30 1.80 -20.01 -6.21
C ASP A 30 0.89 -19.53 -7.33
N GLN A 31 -0.20 -18.82 -6.98
CA GLN A 31 -1.16 -18.28 -7.94
C GLN A 31 -0.53 -17.33 -8.95
N TYR A 32 0.39 -16.47 -8.50
CA TYR A 32 1.06 -15.48 -9.33
C TYR A 32 2.43 -15.95 -9.84
N HIS A 33 2.80 -17.22 -9.62
CA HIS A 33 4.09 -17.79 -10.03
C HIS A 33 5.29 -16.94 -9.60
N VAL A 34 5.32 -16.56 -8.33
CA VAL A 34 6.43 -15.76 -7.78
C VAL A 34 7.69 -16.59 -7.73
N LEU A 35 8.74 -16.13 -8.40
CA LEU A 35 10.01 -16.86 -8.53
C LEU A 35 11.08 -16.24 -7.64
N ARG A 36 12.05 -17.08 -7.24
CA ARG A 36 13.27 -16.60 -6.58
C ARG A 36 14.26 -16.14 -7.64
N GLY A 37 14.68 -14.90 -7.56
CA GLY A 37 15.57 -14.27 -8.53
C GLY A 37 14.88 -13.16 -9.33
N LEU A 38 15.66 -12.41 -10.12
CA LEU A 38 15.19 -11.22 -10.81
C LEU A 38 14.98 -11.42 -12.31
N ARG A 39 15.46 -12.53 -12.86
CA ARG A 39 15.41 -12.82 -14.29
C ARG A 39 15.11 -14.30 -14.55
N ASP A 40 14.34 -14.55 -15.58
CA ASP A 40 14.17 -15.89 -16.12
C ASP A 40 15.33 -16.27 -17.07
N VAL A 41 15.30 -17.47 -17.61
CA VAL A 41 16.32 -17.98 -18.55
C VAL A 41 16.43 -17.15 -19.84
N ASN A 42 15.40 -16.39 -20.20
CA ASN A 42 15.34 -15.53 -21.39
C ASN A 42 15.77 -14.08 -21.07
N GLY A 43 16.22 -13.81 -19.86
CA GLY A 43 16.63 -12.48 -19.42
C GLY A 43 15.49 -11.52 -19.10
N LYS A 44 14.22 -11.95 -19.19
CA LYS A 44 13.07 -11.14 -18.78
C LYS A 44 13.02 -11.00 -17.26
N GLY A 45 12.46 -9.87 -16.80
CA GLY A 45 12.13 -9.70 -15.40
C GLY A 45 11.09 -10.73 -14.97
N VAL A 46 11.23 -11.22 -13.73
CA VAL A 46 10.27 -12.13 -13.11
C VAL A 46 9.60 -11.46 -11.92
N LEU A 47 8.42 -11.97 -11.56
CA LEU A 47 7.75 -11.57 -10.32
C LEU A 47 8.50 -12.18 -9.14
N ALA A 48 9.30 -11.37 -8.43
CA ALA A 48 10.16 -11.81 -7.35
C ALA A 48 9.53 -11.65 -5.95
N GLY A 49 8.37 -11.00 -5.85
CA GLY A 49 7.65 -10.79 -4.59
C GLY A 49 6.26 -10.24 -4.84
N LEU A 50 5.49 -10.19 -3.77
CA LEU A 50 4.14 -9.59 -3.76
C LEU A 50 4.11 -8.44 -2.79
N THR A 51 3.34 -7.41 -3.11
CA THR A 51 2.96 -6.31 -2.24
C THR A 51 1.52 -5.93 -2.53
N ASP A 52 0.78 -5.59 -1.50
CA ASP A 52 -0.56 -5.00 -1.57
C ASP A 52 -0.56 -3.51 -1.23
N ILE A 53 0.64 -2.95 -0.96
CA ILE A 53 0.80 -1.56 -0.51
C ILE A 53 0.68 -0.58 -1.67
N SER A 54 1.33 -0.86 -2.80
CA SER A 54 1.29 0.02 -3.96
C SER A 54 1.41 -0.75 -5.27
N THR A 55 0.81 -0.20 -6.31
CA THR A 55 0.91 -0.71 -7.68
C THR A 55 1.26 0.45 -8.61
N ILE A 56 2.29 0.23 -9.44
CA ILE A 56 2.64 1.14 -10.54
C ILE A 56 2.46 0.36 -11.83
N THR A 57 1.61 0.86 -12.73
CA THR A 57 1.32 0.25 -14.02
C THR A 57 1.74 1.21 -15.13
N SER A 58 2.59 0.76 -16.06
CA SER A 58 3.02 1.50 -17.25
C SER A 58 2.75 0.73 -18.54
N SER A 59 2.22 -0.48 -18.41
CA SER A 59 1.84 -1.33 -19.53
C SER A 59 0.70 -2.26 -19.11
N LYS A 60 -0.16 -2.61 -20.06
CA LYS A 60 -1.28 -3.55 -19.87
C LYS A 60 -1.31 -4.59 -20.97
N GLU A 61 -1.90 -5.73 -20.67
CA GLU A 61 -2.08 -6.78 -21.65
C GLU A 61 -3.33 -6.49 -22.51
N VAL A 62 -3.14 -6.46 -23.83
CA VAL A 62 -4.21 -6.35 -24.83
C VAL A 62 -3.99 -7.45 -25.84
N ASP A 63 -4.96 -8.33 -26.00
CA ASP A 63 -4.91 -9.48 -26.94
C ASP A 63 -3.63 -10.35 -26.79
N GLY A 64 -3.24 -10.60 -25.54
CA GLY A 64 -2.05 -11.42 -25.21
C GLY A 64 -0.71 -10.71 -25.44
N LYS A 65 -0.70 -9.40 -25.67
CA LYS A 65 0.51 -8.58 -25.84
C LYS A 65 0.55 -7.45 -24.83
N MET A 66 1.75 -7.22 -24.29
CA MET A 66 1.98 -6.06 -23.42
C MET A 66 2.06 -4.78 -24.26
N VAL A 67 1.16 -3.84 -24.00
CA VAL A 67 1.07 -2.54 -24.66
C VAL A 67 1.35 -1.45 -23.64
N PRO A 68 2.21 -0.46 -23.94
CA PRO A 68 2.41 0.71 -23.07
C PRO A 68 1.09 1.43 -22.79
N CYS A 69 0.92 1.92 -21.57
CA CYS A 69 -0.17 2.80 -21.19
C CYS A 69 0.37 3.97 -20.36
N ASP A 70 -0.46 4.97 -20.10
CA ASP A 70 -0.13 6.03 -19.17
C ASP A 70 0.16 5.44 -17.79
N GLY A 71 1.11 6.04 -17.06
CA GLY A 71 1.48 5.58 -15.74
C GLY A 71 0.32 5.72 -14.75
N GLU A 72 -0.04 4.62 -14.10
CA GLU A 72 -1.04 4.60 -13.03
C GLU A 72 -0.35 4.24 -11.72
N LEU A 73 -0.57 5.05 -10.69
CA LEU A 73 -0.12 4.78 -9.32
C LEU A 73 -1.33 4.57 -8.42
N ARG A 74 -1.33 3.46 -7.69
CA ARG A 74 -2.35 3.13 -6.69
C ARG A 74 -1.70 2.82 -5.35
N TYR A 75 -2.29 3.32 -4.29
CA TYR A 75 -1.95 3.00 -2.90
C TYR A 75 -3.08 2.21 -2.27
N ARG A 76 -2.81 0.98 -1.84
CA ARG A 76 -3.81 0.06 -1.27
C ARG A 76 -5.09 -0.05 -2.13
N GLY A 77 -4.94 0.02 -3.46
CA GLY A 77 -6.04 -0.03 -4.43
C GLY A 77 -6.68 1.31 -4.79
N TYR A 78 -6.42 2.38 -4.05
CA TYR A 78 -6.91 3.73 -4.35
C TYR A 78 -6.02 4.39 -5.40
N ASP A 79 -6.63 5.05 -6.38
CA ASP A 79 -5.90 5.87 -7.34
C ASP A 79 -5.31 7.11 -6.65
N ILE A 80 -4.06 7.46 -7.00
CA ILE A 80 -3.40 8.62 -6.37
C ILE A 80 -4.13 9.93 -6.63
N HIS A 81 -4.78 10.08 -7.81
CA HIS A 81 -5.53 11.28 -8.15
C HIS A 81 -6.76 11.40 -7.25
N ASP A 82 -7.51 10.30 -7.03
CA ASP A 82 -8.68 10.30 -6.13
C ASP A 82 -8.29 10.70 -4.70
N LEU A 83 -7.14 10.20 -4.21
CA LEU A 83 -6.62 10.57 -2.90
C LEU A 83 -6.28 12.06 -2.82
N VAL A 84 -5.56 12.57 -3.83
CA VAL A 84 -5.15 13.98 -3.88
C VAL A 84 -6.38 14.89 -3.99
N ASP A 85 -7.30 14.59 -4.89
CA ASP A 85 -8.51 15.37 -5.10
C ASP A 85 -9.37 15.41 -3.82
N GLY A 86 -9.43 14.32 -3.07
CA GLY A 86 -10.17 14.22 -1.82
C GLY A 86 -9.67 15.24 -0.77
N PHE A 87 -8.38 15.24 -0.44
CA PHE A 87 -7.89 16.16 0.59
C PHE A 87 -7.72 17.59 0.07
N VAL A 88 -7.50 17.80 -1.22
CA VAL A 88 -7.47 19.15 -1.82
C VAL A 88 -8.86 19.79 -1.80
N ALA A 89 -9.92 19.06 -2.15
CA ALA A 89 -11.29 19.54 -2.09
C ALA A 89 -11.71 19.99 -0.68
N GLU A 90 -11.19 19.31 0.35
CA GLU A 90 -11.42 19.64 1.76
C GLU A 90 -10.43 20.67 2.33
N GLN A 91 -9.50 21.17 1.50
CA GLN A 91 -8.47 22.14 1.90
C GLN A 91 -7.62 21.71 3.10
N ARG A 92 -7.30 20.43 3.18
CA ARG A 92 -6.49 19.82 4.26
C ARG A 92 -5.21 19.18 3.71
N PHE A 93 -4.24 18.95 4.59
CA PHE A 93 -3.06 18.18 4.29
C PHE A 93 -3.39 16.69 4.24
N GLY A 94 -2.82 15.98 3.23
CA GLY A 94 -3.10 14.55 3.02
C GLY A 94 -2.01 13.62 3.55
N TYR A 95 -0.92 14.13 4.16
CA TYR A 95 0.22 13.31 4.55
C TYR A 95 -0.16 12.19 5.54
N GLU A 96 -0.79 12.53 6.65
CA GLU A 96 -1.14 11.59 7.70
C GLU A 96 -2.21 10.59 7.23
N GLU A 97 -3.15 11.02 6.41
CA GLU A 97 -4.17 10.14 5.83
C GLU A 97 -3.55 9.10 4.90
N VAL A 98 -2.61 9.52 4.04
CA VAL A 98 -1.90 8.60 3.14
C VAL A 98 -0.96 7.69 3.93
N ALA A 99 -0.27 8.20 4.95
CA ALA A 99 0.55 7.39 5.84
C ALA A 99 -0.28 6.32 6.55
N TYR A 100 -1.45 6.69 7.08
CA TYR A 100 -2.39 5.76 7.69
C TYR A 100 -2.84 4.67 6.71
N LEU A 101 -3.24 5.07 5.49
CA LEU A 101 -3.63 4.13 4.44
C LEU A 101 -2.53 3.12 4.13
N LEU A 102 -1.29 3.58 3.94
CA LEU A 102 -0.17 2.70 3.59
C LEU A 102 0.18 1.73 4.71
N ILE A 103 0.13 2.17 5.97
CA ILE A 103 0.49 1.37 7.15
C ILE A 103 -0.64 0.39 7.50
N PHE A 104 -1.88 0.88 7.54
CA PHE A 104 -3.03 0.13 8.08
C PHE A 104 -3.96 -0.45 7.02
N GLY A 105 -3.70 -0.22 5.72
CA GLY A 105 -4.40 -0.86 4.60
C GLY A 105 -5.78 -0.29 4.27
N ARG A 106 -6.25 0.74 4.99
CA ARG A 106 -7.53 1.41 4.77
C ARG A 106 -7.44 2.91 5.07
N LEU A 107 -8.36 3.68 4.51
CA LEU A 107 -8.49 5.09 4.85
C LEU A 107 -9.03 5.24 6.30
N PRO A 108 -8.51 6.21 7.07
CA PRO A 108 -9.02 6.51 8.40
C PRO A 108 -10.38 7.19 8.33
N GLN A 109 -11.21 6.96 9.34
CA GLN A 109 -12.34 7.84 9.61
C GLN A 109 -11.84 9.16 10.21
N LYS A 110 -12.67 10.20 10.18
CA LYS A 110 -12.27 11.53 10.63
C LYS A 110 -11.71 11.56 12.07
N GLN A 111 -12.32 10.80 12.97
CA GLN A 111 -11.86 10.71 14.35
C GLN A 111 -10.52 9.96 14.45
N GLU A 112 -10.36 8.84 13.73
CA GLU A 112 -9.12 8.06 13.68
C GLU A 112 -7.94 8.88 13.12
N LEU A 113 -8.21 9.69 12.08
CA LEU A 113 -7.20 10.59 11.53
C LEU A 113 -6.75 11.63 12.57
N GLN A 114 -7.69 12.19 13.31
CA GLN A 114 -7.37 13.19 14.35
C GLN A 114 -6.57 12.58 15.51
N GLU A 115 -6.92 11.37 15.94
CA GLU A 115 -6.17 10.62 16.95
C GLU A 115 -4.75 10.29 16.44
N PHE A 116 -4.63 9.83 15.21
CA PHE A 116 -3.33 9.52 14.58
C PHE A 116 -2.43 10.76 14.43
N GLN A 117 -3.01 11.93 14.15
CA GLN A 117 -2.28 13.20 14.08
C GLN A 117 -1.73 13.68 15.43
N ASN A 118 -2.29 13.20 16.54
CA ASN A 118 -1.91 13.59 17.90
C ASN A 118 -0.89 12.63 18.55
N LEU A 119 -0.53 11.53 17.87
CA LEU A 119 0.50 10.61 18.31
C LEU A 119 1.91 11.16 18.09
#